data_cd8c2d1238efcb56ed31ec68af11f5db
#
_entry.id   cd8c2d1238efcb56ed31ec68af11f5db
#
_cell.length_a   1.000
_cell.length_b   1.000
_cell.length_c   1.000
_cell.angle_alpha   90.00
_cell.angle_beta   90.00
_cell.angle_gamma   90.00
#
_symmetry.space_group_name_H-M   'P 1'
#
loop_
_entity.id
_entity.type
_entity.pdbx_description
1 polymer ?
#
loop_
_entity_poly.entity_id
_entity_poly.type
_entity_poly.pdbx_seq_one_letter_code
_entity_poly.pdbx_strand_id
1 'polypeptide(L)'
;MAQWLSLFNACRNYVYALSKFKLSQSNRSSLSYRPYTALIVPCKGLDSDFDQNILSLYNLKYENYELFFVTESVQDPAYERLQILRKSHRNTSLAHDIHILTAGQSHTCSQKIHNLLHACARTTDSMEVLAFADSDICVRKDWLSQLVWPLRKERIGATSGYRWFVPIDTHVASLALSSINAKVAQMLGNTRFIQAWGGSMAIRRDVFVKIGLKQIWAKALSDDYAMTYAVKKHGYKLLFVPACLVSSHLSTTWTEVFEFCRRQLLITRVSAPGTWWFGLASSLMSILGPWGSLGLTITAAVHQAQFSHWGLSLPWWPIWTFCTVAFFASQAIQAMVRQTMIEQILKEKGPALKKARLADIQFFWIWSFVLTGSILASAFGRTICWRGIRYRLEGPTEVAVLSHRSK
;
A
#
# COMPACT_ATOMS: atom_id res chain seq x y z
N MET A 1 23.94 -6.33 -13.13
CA MET A 1 23.46 -4.94 -13.28
C MET A 1 22.07 -4.72 -12.68
N ALA A 2 21.02 -5.41 -13.10
CA ALA A 2 19.63 -5.20 -12.60
C ALA A 2 19.48 -5.31 -11.06
N GLN A 3 20.14 -6.31 -10.44
CA GLN A 3 20.10 -6.51 -8.99
C GLN A 3 20.76 -5.35 -8.21
N TRP A 4 21.87 -4.81 -8.72
CA TRP A 4 22.53 -3.64 -8.12
C TRP A 4 21.70 -2.38 -8.24
N LEU A 5 20.99 -2.20 -9.37
CA LEU A 5 20.02 -1.11 -9.53
C LEU A 5 18.85 -1.25 -8.54
N SER A 6 18.38 -2.46 -8.30
CA SER A 6 17.34 -2.72 -7.29
C SER A 6 17.83 -2.37 -5.88
N LEU A 7 19.03 -2.80 -5.50
CA LEU A 7 19.64 -2.47 -4.22
C LEU A 7 19.85 -0.96 -4.07
N PHE A 8 20.39 -0.30 -5.09
CA PHE A 8 20.59 1.15 -5.10
C PHE A 8 19.27 1.89 -4.90
N ASN A 9 18.21 1.48 -5.60
CA ASN A 9 16.89 2.08 -5.44
C ASN A 9 16.31 1.85 -4.03
N ALA A 10 16.49 0.66 -3.45
CA ALA A 10 16.08 0.37 -2.08
C ALA A 10 16.79 1.29 -1.07
N CYS A 11 18.12 1.45 -1.19
CA CYS A 11 18.90 2.35 -0.33
C CYS A 11 18.48 3.82 -0.51
N ARG A 12 18.28 4.26 -1.76
CA ARG A 12 17.81 5.62 -2.04
C ARG A 12 16.45 5.91 -1.43
N ASN A 13 15.51 4.96 -1.54
CA ASN A 13 14.16 5.11 -0.97
C ASN A 13 14.22 5.07 0.57
N TYR A 14 15.09 4.25 1.15
CA TYR A 14 15.37 4.24 2.59
C TYR A 14 15.86 5.62 3.09
N VAL A 15 16.88 6.18 2.43
CA VAL A 15 17.40 7.52 2.78
C VAL A 15 16.31 8.58 2.65
N TYR A 16 15.52 8.53 1.58
CA TYR A 16 14.39 9.44 1.40
C TYR A 16 13.37 9.29 2.55
N ALA A 17 12.94 8.07 2.84
CA ALA A 17 11.93 7.82 3.85
C ALA A 17 12.38 8.30 5.24
N LEU A 18 13.61 7.98 5.65
CA LEU A 18 14.13 8.40 6.94
C LEU A 18 14.39 9.90 7.04
N SER A 19 14.95 10.52 6.00
CA SER A 19 15.20 11.97 6.01
C SER A 19 13.87 12.75 6.13
N LYS A 20 12.84 12.33 5.37
CA LYS A 20 11.53 12.97 5.44
C LYS A 20 10.81 12.69 6.77
N PHE A 21 10.95 11.47 7.30
CA PHE A 21 10.41 11.13 8.60
C PHE A 21 11.07 11.95 9.72
N LYS A 22 12.40 12.03 9.77
CA LYS A 22 13.13 12.86 10.76
C LYS A 22 12.74 14.33 10.65
N LEU A 23 12.67 14.87 9.44
CA LEU A 23 12.22 16.25 9.21
C LEU A 23 10.79 16.47 9.70
N SER A 24 9.90 15.50 9.52
CA SER A 24 8.53 15.58 10.01
C SER A 24 8.46 15.59 11.55
N GLN A 25 9.37 14.91 12.23
CA GLN A 25 9.45 14.90 13.68
C GLN A 25 9.98 16.23 14.24
N SER A 26 11.02 16.81 13.63
CA SER A 26 11.59 18.09 14.06
C SER A 26 10.63 19.26 13.84
N ASN A 27 9.78 19.20 12.82
CA ASN A 27 8.86 20.27 12.44
C ASN A 27 7.43 20.08 12.97
N ARG A 28 7.19 19.16 13.90
CA ARG A 28 5.83 18.85 14.40
C ARG A 28 5.07 20.07 14.92
N SER A 29 5.75 20.98 15.61
CA SER A 29 5.16 22.21 16.16
C SER A 29 4.98 23.34 15.16
N SER A 30 5.66 23.27 13.99
CA SER A 30 5.69 24.34 12.99
C SER A 30 4.85 24.07 11.74
N LEU A 31 4.05 22.99 11.70
CA LEU A 31 3.16 22.72 10.57
C LEU A 31 1.96 23.71 10.60
N SER A 32 2.19 24.91 10.08
CA SER A 32 1.20 26.00 10.06
C SER A 32 0.14 25.84 8.98
N TYR A 33 0.41 25.06 7.92
CA TYR A 33 -0.57 24.80 6.87
C TYR A 33 -1.58 23.73 7.33
N ARG A 34 -2.76 24.18 7.73
CA ARG A 34 -3.88 23.35 8.20
C ARG A 34 -5.17 23.76 7.51
N PRO A 35 -5.30 23.47 6.21
CA PRO A 35 -6.50 23.79 5.44
C PRO A 35 -7.71 23.05 6.00
N TYR A 36 -8.89 23.58 5.78
CA TYR A 36 -10.13 22.91 6.16
C TYR A 36 -10.26 21.61 5.36
N THR A 37 -10.33 20.49 6.06
CA THR A 37 -10.17 19.15 5.50
C THR A 37 -11.40 18.28 5.76
N ALA A 38 -11.95 17.66 4.72
CA ALA A 38 -12.88 16.56 4.86
C ALA A 38 -12.09 15.25 4.98
N LEU A 39 -12.16 14.55 6.12
CA LEU A 39 -11.61 13.20 6.29
C LEU A 39 -12.70 12.17 6.09
N ILE A 40 -12.59 11.38 5.01
CA ILE A 40 -13.62 10.45 4.56
C ILE A 40 -13.15 9.01 4.78
N VAL A 41 -13.98 8.21 5.47
CA VAL A 41 -13.66 6.84 5.89
C VAL A 41 -14.80 5.90 5.48
N PRO A 42 -14.64 5.14 4.38
CA PRO A 42 -15.60 4.11 4.01
C PRO A 42 -15.49 2.92 4.95
N CYS A 43 -16.61 2.49 5.51
CA CYS A 43 -16.67 1.38 6.47
C CYS A 43 -17.54 0.24 5.91
N LYS A 44 -17.15 -1.02 6.16
CA LYS A 44 -17.94 -2.21 5.83
C LYS A 44 -17.61 -3.35 6.77
N GLY A 45 -18.57 -3.74 7.60
CA GLY A 45 -18.40 -4.77 8.64
C GLY A 45 -17.49 -4.29 9.77
N LEU A 46 -17.20 -5.21 10.70
CA LEU A 46 -16.32 -4.95 11.84
C LEU A 46 -15.05 -5.80 11.69
N ASP A 47 -13.91 -5.15 11.51
CA ASP A 47 -12.60 -5.79 11.60
C ASP A 47 -12.20 -5.93 13.08
N SER A 48 -11.26 -6.82 13.42
CA SER A 48 -10.88 -7.14 14.82
C SER A 48 -10.52 -5.92 15.67
N ASP A 49 -9.87 -4.92 15.07
CA ASP A 49 -9.39 -3.71 15.76
C ASP A 49 -10.23 -2.48 15.41
N PHE A 50 -11.49 -2.69 14.95
CA PHE A 50 -12.33 -1.61 14.42
C PHE A 50 -12.40 -0.41 15.35
N ASP A 51 -12.71 -0.61 16.63
CA ASP A 51 -12.83 0.47 17.61
C ASP A 51 -11.53 1.25 17.78
N GLN A 52 -10.41 0.56 17.93
CA GLN A 52 -9.10 1.20 18.07
C GLN A 52 -8.73 2.02 16.84
N ASN A 53 -9.02 1.50 15.66
CA ASN A 53 -8.78 2.18 14.39
C ASN A 53 -9.62 3.47 14.30
N ILE A 54 -10.93 3.37 14.53
CA ILE A 54 -11.84 4.52 14.50
C ILE A 54 -11.46 5.56 15.56
N LEU A 55 -11.18 5.14 16.79
CA LEU A 55 -10.75 6.05 17.85
C LEU A 55 -9.41 6.75 17.55
N SER A 56 -8.53 6.11 16.76
CA SER A 56 -7.31 6.78 16.33
C SER A 56 -7.60 7.99 15.44
N LEU A 57 -8.68 7.97 14.65
CA LEU A 57 -9.13 9.09 13.81
C LEU A 57 -9.84 10.18 14.62
N TYR A 58 -10.48 9.83 15.73
CA TYR A 58 -11.05 10.81 16.67
C TYR A 58 -9.95 11.59 17.43
N ASN A 59 -8.82 10.94 17.69
CA ASN A 59 -7.72 11.50 18.49
C ASN A 59 -6.67 12.28 17.68
N LEU A 60 -7.00 12.71 16.46
CA LEU A 60 -6.10 13.48 15.61
C LEU A 60 -5.83 14.86 16.21
N LYS A 61 -4.57 15.28 16.22
CA LYS A 61 -4.16 16.66 16.57
C LYS A 61 -4.23 17.57 15.34
N TYR A 62 -5.45 17.77 14.84
CA TYR A 62 -5.77 18.62 13.71
C TYR A 62 -7.11 19.28 14.00
N GLU A 63 -7.15 20.61 14.06
CA GLU A 63 -8.31 21.35 14.55
C GLU A 63 -9.31 21.70 13.45
N ASN A 64 -8.87 21.72 12.19
CA ASN A 64 -9.65 22.25 11.08
C ASN A 64 -10.13 21.13 10.14
N TYR A 65 -10.94 20.19 10.65
CA TYR A 65 -11.48 19.09 9.86
C TYR A 65 -12.87 18.64 10.28
N GLU A 66 -13.55 17.97 9.37
CA GLU A 66 -14.73 17.17 9.65
C GLU A 66 -14.48 15.70 9.27
N LEU A 67 -15.13 14.79 9.98
CA LEU A 67 -14.97 13.35 9.84
C LEU A 67 -16.24 12.72 9.27
N PHE A 68 -16.11 12.05 8.13
CA PHE A 68 -17.22 11.42 7.41
C PHE A 68 -17.03 9.91 7.37
N PHE A 69 -17.79 9.17 8.17
CA PHE A 69 -17.90 7.73 8.08
C PHE A 69 -19.03 7.37 7.12
N VAL A 70 -18.78 6.40 6.22
CA VAL A 70 -19.78 6.03 5.21
C VAL A 70 -19.92 4.53 5.15
N THR A 71 -21.12 4.01 5.41
CA THR A 71 -21.50 2.61 5.24
C THR A 71 -22.37 2.43 3.99
N GLU A 72 -22.53 1.20 3.55
CA GLU A 72 -23.45 0.84 2.47
C GLU A 72 -24.90 1.03 2.92
N SER A 73 -25.22 0.60 4.14
CA SER A 73 -26.58 0.64 4.68
C SER A 73 -26.57 0.78 6.20
N VAL A 74 -27.73 1.06 6.79
CA VAL A 74 -27.93 1.10 8.25
C VAL A 74 -27.84 -0.32 8.89
N GLN A 75 -28.00 -1.38 8.09
CA GLN A 75 -27.89 -2.78 8.53
C GLN A 75 -26.42 -3.25 8.59
N ASP A 76 -25.47 -2.45 8.08
CA ASP A 76 -24.07 -2.80 8.23
C ASP A 76 -23.65 -2.71 9.71
N PRO A 77 -23.02 -3.74 10.30
CA PRO A 77 -22.61 -3.72 11.71
C PRO A 77 -21.73 -2.51 12.07
N ALA A 78 -20.97 -1.99 11.11
CA ALA A 78 -20.18 -0.77 11.32
C ALA A 78 -21.06 0.45 11.60
N TYR A 79 -22.28 0.53 11.04
CA TYR A 79 -23.15 1.69 11.24
C TYR A 79 -23.52 1.87 12.71
N GLU A 80 -24.06 0.84 13.33
CA GLU A 80 -24.43 0.88 14.77
C GLU A 80 -23.21 1.17 15.65
N ARG A 81 -22.08 0.48 15.37
CA ARG A 81 -20.87 0.67 16.15
C ARG A 81 -20.32 2.10 16.07
N LEU A 82 -20.36 2.71 14.90
CA LEU A 82 -19.99 4.10 14.68
C LEU A 82 -20.89 5.06 15.46
N GLN A 83 -22.21 4.81 15.52
CA GLN A 83 -23.14 5.61 16.32
C GLN A 83 -22.80 5.57 17.81
N ILE A 84 -22.47 4.38 18.34
CA ILE A 84 -22.04 4.20 19.72
C ILE A 84 -20.77 4.97 19.99
N LEU A 85 -19.74 4.81 19.13
CA LEU A 85 -18.46 5.49 19.26
C LEU A 85 -18.61 7.02 19.16
N ARG A 86 -19.46 7.53 18.25
CA ARG A 86 -19.75 8.95 18.15
C ARG A 86 -20.37 9.47 19.44
N LYS A 87 -21.37 8.79 20.00
CA LYS A 87 -22.04 9.23 21.23
C LYS A 87 -21.08 9.27 22.43
N SER A 88 -20.17 8.30 22.56
CA SER A 88 -19.28 8.18 23.70
C SER A 88 -18.01 9.04 23.59
N HIS A 89 -17.53 9.37 22.38
CA HIS A 89 -16.22 10.04 22.19
C HIS A 89 -16.30 11.37 21.41
N ARG A 90 -17.48 11.89 21.13
CA ARG A 90 -17.62 13.16 20.37
C ARG A 90 -16.84 14.30 21.04
N ASN A 91 -16.88 14.40 22.35
CA ASN A 91 -16.26 15.48 23.11
C ASN A 91 -14.73 15.35 23.24
N THR A 92 -14.14 14.22 22.85
CA THR A 92 -12.69 14.02 22.87
C THR A 92 -12.03 14.31 21.52
N SER A 93 -12.84 14.46 20.46
CA SER A 93 -12.36 14.75 19.10
C SER A 93 -12.25 16.25 18.87
N LEU A 94 -11.20 16.66 18.15
CA LEU A 94 -11.03 18.02 17.65
C LEU A 94 -11.76 18.27 16.32
N ALA A 95 -12.43 17.27 15.74
CA ALA A 95 -13.23 17.45 14.54
C ALA A 95 -14.37 18.44 14.77
N HIS A 96 -14.62 19.36 13.83
CA HIS A 96 -15.74 20.29 13.92
C HIS A 96 -17.07 19.55 13.95
N ASP A 97 -17.20 18.51 13.10
CA ASP A 97 -18.34 17.60 13.13
C ASP A 97 -17.95 16.18 12.73
N ILE A 98 -18.82 15.22 13.06
CA ILE A 98 -18.65 13.80 12.77
C ILE A 98 -19.94 13.29 12.15
N HIS A 99 -19.87 12.98 10.86
CA HIS A 99 -20.98 12.51 10.06
C HIS A 99 -20.95 10.99 9.92
N ILE A 100 -22.09 10.33 10.04
CA ILE A 100 -22.26 8.90 9.75
C ILE A 100 -23.32 8.81 8.67
N LEU A 101 -22.88 8.43 7.46
CA LEU A 101 -23.67 8.45 6.24
C LEU A 101 -23.91 7.03 5.73
N THR A 102 -25.03 6.87 5.00
CA THR A 102 -25.36 5.64 4.25
C THR A 102 -25.43 5.96 2.78
N ALA A 103 -24.62 5.28 1.96
CA ALA A 103 -24.50 5.58 0.54
C ALA A 103 -25.45 4.76 -0.35
N GLY A 104 -25.99 3.64 0.14
CA GLY A 104 -26.69 2.66 -0.68
C GLY A 104 -25.73 1.75 -1.46
N GLN A 105 -26.29 0.82 -2.23
CA GLN A 105 -25.52 -0.10 -3.06
C GLN A 105 -24.99 0.57 -4.32
N SER A 106 -23.79 0.19 -4.72
CA SER A 106 -23.18 0.64 -5.96
C SER A 106 -23.53 -0.29 -7.13
N HIS A 107 -23.81 0.30 -8.29
CA HIS A 107 -24.09 -0.43 -9.54
C HIS A 107 -23.08 -0.09 -10.66
N THR A 108 -22.26 0.95 -10.51
CA THR A 108 -21.41 1.47 -11.60
C THR A 108 -19.93 1.49 -11.26
N CYS A 109 -19.56 1.50 -9.98
CA CYS A 109 -18.18 1.51 -9.50
C CYS A 109 -18.03 0.58 -8.29
N SER A 110 -16.84 0.50 -7.69
CA SER A 110 -16.71 -0.26 -6.45
C SER A 110 -17.52 0.36 -5.32
N GLN A 111 -18.02 -0.47 -4.40
CA GLN A 111 -18.76 0.01 -3.23
C GLN A 111 -17.95 1.02 -2.41
N LYS A 112 -16.63 0.80 -2.28
CA LYS A 112 -15.73 1.74 -1.61
C LYS A 112 -15.80 3.12 -2.26
N ILE A 113 -15.62 3.18 -3.59
CA ILE A 113 -15.66 4.46 -4.33
C ILE A 113 -17.04 5.11 -4.25
N HIS A 114 -18.11 4.33 -4.33
CA HIS A 114 -19.47 4.83 -4.18
C HIS A 114 -19.64 5.53 -2.84
N ASN A 115 -19.17 4.91 -1.76
CA ASN A 115 -19.17 5.50 -0.43
C ASN A 115 -18.35 6.80 -0.38
N LEU A 116 -17.16 6.82 -0.99
CA LEU A 116 -16.32 8.03 -1.06
C LEU A 116 -17.01 9.16 -1.82
N LEU A 117 -17.60 8.87 -2.98
CA LEU A 117 -18.31 9.85 -3.79
C LEU A 117 -19.55 10.41 -3.07
N HIS A 118 -20.27 9.56 -2.33
CA HIS A 118 -21.41 9.97 -1.52
C HIS A 118 -21.00 10.98 -0.46
N ALA A 119 -19.88 10.74 0.25
CA ALA A 119 -19.36 11.70 1.22
C ALA A 119 -18.82 12.97 0.54
N CYS A 120 -18.08 12.85 -0.56
CA CYS A 120 -17.59 14.02 -1.31
C CYS A 120 -18.73 14.97 -1.73
N ALA A 121 -19.91 14.43 -2.05
CA ALA A 121 -21.08 15.22 -2.39
C ALA A 121 -21.73 15.95 -1.18
N ARG A 122 -21.35 15.58 0.04
CA ARG A 122 -21.81 16.21 1.29
C ARG A 122 -20.80 17.20 1.88
N THR A 123 -19.59 17.26 1.30
CA THR A 123 -18.57 18.24 1.71
C THR A 123 -18.87 19.62 1.14
N THR A 124 -18.55 20.66 1.90
CA THR A 124 -18.73 22.06 1.51
C THR A 124 -17.57 22.56 0.65
N ASP A 125 -17.77 23.61 -0.12
CA ASP A 125 -16.72 24.19 -0.97
C ASP A 125 -15.62 24.89 -0.16
N SER A 126 -15.89 25.23 1.10
CA SER A 126 -14.89 25.74 2.04
C SER A 126 -13.86 24.70 2.45
N MET A 127 -14.13 23.41 2.28
CA MET A 127 -13.18 22.34 2.55
C MET A 127 -12.16 22.26 1.42
N GLU A 128 -10.93 22.70 1.68
CA GLU A 128 -9.86 22.84 0.70
C GLU A 128 -9.17 21.50 0.35
N VAL A 129 -9.25 20.51 1.25
CA VAL A 129 -8.61 19.20 1.10
C VAL A 129 -9.62 18.08 1.35
N LEU A 130 -9.56 17.05 0.50
CA LEU A 130 -10.23 15.77 0.69
C LEU A 130 -9.17 14.75 1.10
N ALA A 131 -9.28 14.20 2.31
CA ALA A 131 -8.42 13.15 2.84
C ALA A 131 -9.21 11.86 2.97
N PHE A 132 -8.58 10.72 2.71
CA PHE A 132 -9.21 9.41 2.69
C PHE A 132 -8.39 8.44 3.55
N ALA A 133 -9.10 7.65 4.36
CA ALA A 133 -8.53 6.63 5.22
C ALA A 133 -9.40 5.36 5.16
N ASP A 134 -8.77 4.17 5.19
CA ASP A 134 -9.52 2.92 5.38
C ASP A 134 -9.89 2.76 6.87
N SER A 135 -10.96 2.02 7.16
CA SER A 135 -11.41 1.75 8.53
C SER A 135 -10.55 0.73 9.27
N ASP A 136 -9.64 0.03 8.56
CA ASP A 136 -8.75 -1.01 9.08
C ASP A 136 -7.33 -0.51 9.40
N ILE A 137 -7.15 0.81 9.56
CA ILE A 137 -5.87 1.42 9.88
C ILE A 137 -5.88 2.13 11.23
N CYS A 138 -4.78 2.00 11.97
CA CYS A 138 -4.52 2.78 13.17
C CYS A 138 -3.50 3.89 12.87
N VAL A 139 -3.91 5.15 13.04
CA VAL A 139 -3.10 6.31 12.69
C VAL A 139 -2.51 7.00 13.93
N ARG A 140 -1.38 7.70 13.74
CA ARG A 140 -0.81 8.55 14.78
C ARG A 140 -1.55 9.88 14.87
N LYS A 141 -1.50 10.53 16.02
CA LYS A 141 -2.17 11.80 16.28
C LYS A 141 -1.79 12.93 15.30
N ASP A 142 -0.60 12.89 14.71
CA ASP A 142 -0.10 13.89 13.76
C ASP A 142 -0.30 13.47 12.29
N TRP A 143 -0.93 12.32 12.03
CA TRP A 143 -1.05 11.72 10.69
C TRP A 143 -1.68 12.68 9.67
N LEU A 144 -2.83 13.30 9.98
CA LEU A 144 -3.53 14.17 9.05
C LEU A 144 -2.70 15.42 8.72
N SER A 145 -2.07 16.04 9.73
CA SER A 145 -1.17 17.17 9.52
C SER A 145 -0.02 16.84 8.58
N GLN A 146 0.58 15.65 8.75
CA GLN A 146 1.68 15.19 7.90
C GLN A 146 1.22 14.89 6.47
N LEU A 147 0.04 14.28 6.32
CA LEU A 147 -0.52 13.93 5.03
C LEU A 147 -0.86 15.15 4.18
N VAL A 148 -1.41 16.19 4.84
CA VAL A 148 -1.89 17.42 4.18
C VAL A 148 -0.74 18.42 3.92
N TRP A 149 0.26 18.49 4.80
CA TRP A 149 1.35 19.47 4.73
C TRP A 149 2.01 19.65 3.35
N PRO A 150 2.32 18.59 2.57
CA PRO A 150 2.94 18.77 1.25
C PRO A 150 2.04 19.45 0.22
N LEU A 151 0.71 19.39 0.40
CA LEU A 151 -0.28 19.95 -0.53
C LEU A 151 -0.25 21.48 -0.63
N ARG A 152 0.44 22.18 0.32
CA ARG A 152 0.70 23.62 0.24
C ARG A 152 1.48 24.03 -1.01
N LYS A 153 2.15 23.07 -1.67
CA LYS A 153 2.90 23.30 -2.91
C LYS A 153 2.00 23.01 -4.12
N GLU A 154 1.75 23.99 -4.95
CA GLU A 154 0.84 23.91 -6.11
C GLU A 154 1.11 22.71 -7.03
N ARG A 155 2.38 22.38 -7.27
CA ARG A 155 2.80 21.25 -8.11
C ARG A 155 2.40 19.88 -7.54
N ILE A 156 2.09 19.78 -6.22
CA ILE A 156 1.68 18.55 -5.58
C ILE A 156 0.15 18.52 -5.58
N GLY A 157 -0.44 17.66 -6.41
CA GLY A 157 -1.90 17.49 -6.49
C GLY A 157 -2.41 16.56 -5.40
N ALA A 158 -1.67 15.51 -5.09
CA ALA A 158 -2.07 14.53 -4.09
C ALA A 158 -0.88 13.99 -3.28
N THR A 159 -1.20 13.46 -2.09
CA THR A 159 -0.25 12.81 -1.19
C THR A 159 -0.75 11.42 -0.83
N SER A 160 0.17 10.53 -0.47
CA SER A 160 -0.16 9.18 -0.02
C SER A 160 0.79 8.73 1.08
N GLY A 161 0.23 8.11 2.13
CA GLY A 161 0.94 7.21 3.01
C GLY A 161 1.02 5.80 2.43
N TYR A 162 1.22 4.82 3.29
CA TYR A 162 1.15 3.41 2.97
C TYR A 162 0.92 2.58 4.24
N ARG A 163 0.54 1.31 4.10
CA ARG A 163 0.40 0.41 5.24
C ARG A 163 1.58 -0.52 5.41
N TRP A 164 1.80 -0.92 6.66
CA TRP A 164 2.70 -2.00 7.01
C TRP A 164 1.93 -3.06 7.77
N PHE A 165 1.96 -4.30 7.29
CA PHE A 165 1.31 -5.40 7.99
C PHE A 165 2.12 -5.83 9.20
N VAL A 166 1.47 -5.82 10.35
CA VAL A 166 2.00 -6.26 11.65
C VAL A 166 1.29 -7.57 12.02
N PRO A 167 1.95 -8.73 11.87
CA PRO A 167 1.37 -10.00 12.27
C PRO A 167 1.06 -10.02 13.78
N ILE A 168 -0.15 -10.45 14.15
CA ILE A 168 -0.54 -10.67 15.54
C ILE A 168 -0.25 -12.10 16.00
N ASP A 169 0.10 -12.98 15.08
CA ASP A 169 0.47 -14.38 15.30
C ASP A 169 1.84 -14.71 14.67
N THR A 170 2.20 -15.98 14.68
CA THR A 170 3.43 -16.51 14.09
C THR A 170 3.18 -17.49 12.97
N HIS A 171 1.97 -17.51 12.42
CA HIS A 171 1.64 -18.36 11.29
C HIS A 171 2.50 -17.93 10.07
N VAL A 172 3.01 -18.91 9.37
CA VAL A 172 3.90 -18.69 8.21
C VAL A 172 3.20 -17.84 7.14
N ALA A 173 1.88 -18.01 6.96
CA ALA A 173 1.09 -17.20 6.04
C ALA A 173 1.07 -15.70 6.41
N SER A 174 0.91 -15.38 7.70
CA SER A 174 0.94 -13.99 8.20
C SER A 174 2.33 -13.37 8.02
N LEU A 175 3.40 -14.12 8.31
CA LEU A 175 4.78 -13.68 8.09
C LEU A 175 5.09 -13.47 6.60
N ALA A 176 4.59 -14.37 5.73
CA ALA A 176 4.73 -14.26 4.27
C ALA A 176 4.06 -12.99 3.74
N LEU A 177 2.81 -12.71 4.14
CA LEU A 177 2.08 -11.54 3.68
C LEU A 177 2.74 -10.24 4.16
N SER A 178 3.22 -10.20 5.41
CA SER A 178 3.99 -9.08 5.94
C SER A 178 5.27 -8.82 5.11
N SER A 179 6.02 -9.89 4.77
CA SER A 179 7.25 -9.81 3.98
C SER A 179 6.98 -9.37 2.53
N ILE A 180 5.90 -9.87 1.90
CA ILE A 180 5.47 -9.44 0.56
C ILE A 180 5.10 -7.95 0.57
N ASN A 181 4.33 -7.51 1.56
CA ASN A 181 3.99 -6.10 1.73
C ASN A 181 5.25 -5.24 1.92
N ALA A 182 6.23 -5.71 2.71
CA ALA A 182 7.50 -5.02 2.91
C ALA A 182 8.30 -4.86 1.60
N LYS A 183 8.28 -5.86 0.70
CA LYS A 183 8.90 -5.76 -0.63
C LYS A 183 8.23 -4.69 -1.50
N VAL A 184 6.91 -4.52 -1.41
CA VAL A 184 6.19 -3.44 -2.10
C VAL A 184 6.50 -2.09 -1.47
N ALA A 185 6.46 -1.99 -0.15
CA ALA A 185 6.73 -0.76 0.59
C ALA A 185 8.13 -0.19 0.34
N GLN A 186 9.15 -1.03 0.16
CA GLN A 186 10.51 -0.57 -0.15
C GLN A 186 10.63 0.14 -1.49
N MET A 187 9.66 -0.03 -2.41
CA MET A 187 9.63 0.65 -3.71
C MET A 187 9.11 2.10 -3.60
N LEU A 188 8.51 2.46 -2.46
CA LEU A 188 7.96 3.79 -2.23
C LEU A 188 9.09 4.79 -1.98
N GLY A 189 9.04 5.91 -2.71
CA GLY A 189 10.06 6.94 -2.62
C GLY A 189 9.71 8.18 -3.44
N ASN A 190 10.66 9.07 -3.66
CA ASN A 190 10.46 10.24 -4.51
C ASN A 190 10.65 9.86 -5.99
N THR A 191 9.75 9.06 -6.53
CA THR A 191 9.79 8.61 -7.93
C THR A 191 8.50 8.94 -8.65
N ARG A 192 8.54 9.01 -10.00
CA ARG A 192 7.34 9.17 -10.83
C ARG A 192 6.50 7.88 -10.91
N PHE A 193 7.05 6.74 -10.47
CA PHE A 193 6.38 5.44 -10.53
C PHE A 193 5.52 5.14 -9.31
N ILE A 194 5.55 6.01 -8.29
CA ILE A 194 4.74 5.85 -7.09
C ILE A 194 3.25 5.73 -7.46
N GLN A 195 2.56 4.84 -6.77
CA GLN A 195 1.10 4.73 -6.75
C GLN A 195 0.58 5.22 -5.40
N ALA A 196 -0.59 5.84 -5.38
CA ALA A 196 -1.28 6.12 -4.12
C ALA A 196 -1.72 4.82 -3.46
N TRP A 197 -2.04 4.91 -2.19
CA TRP A 197 -2.73 3.85 -1.45
C TRP A 197 -3.98 4.44 -0.79
N GLY A 198 -5.13 3.88 -1.12
CA GLY A 198 -6.45 4.40 -0.76
C GLY A 198 -6.76 4.42 0.74
N GLY A 199 -5.97 3.69 1.55
CA GLY A 199 -6.10 3.70 3.01
C GLY A 199 -5.41 4.89 3.70
N SER A 200 -4.63 5.69 2.98
CA SER A 200 -3.99 6.92 3.49
C SER A 200 -3.60 7.81 2.32
N MET A 201 -4.52 8.65 1.86
CA MET A 201 -4.25 9.57 0.76
C MET A 201 -5.03 10.88 0.94
N ALA A 202 -4.53 11.96 0.33
CA ALA A 202 -5.23 13.24 0.30
C ALA A 202 -5.00 13.95 -1.04
N ILE A 203 -5.97 14.77 -1.44
CA ILE A 203 -5.94 15.57 -2.65
C ILE A 203 -6.52 16.96 -2.36
N ARG A 204 -5.97 18.00 -2.98
CA ARG A 204 -6.60 19.31 -2.93
C ARG A 204 -7.92 19.27 -3.67
N ARG A 205 -8.94 19.98 -3.16
CA ARG A 205 -10.28 20.06 -3.79
C ARG A 205 -10.22 20.70 -5.18
N ASP A 206 -9.46 21.76 -5.36
CA ASP A 206 -9.29 22.41 -6.66
C ASP A 206 -8.74 21.45 -7.71
N VAL A 207 -7.75 20.62 -7.33
CA VAL A 207 -7.22 19.58 -8.20
C VAL A 207 -8.22 18.47 -8.43
N PHE A 208 -8.95 17.99 -7.40
CA PHE A 208 -9.98 16.97 -7.52
C PHE A 208 -11.05 17.36 -8.57
N VAL A 209 -11.49 18.61 -8.54
CA VAL A 209 -12.46 19.15 -9.50
C VAL A 209 -11.82 19.31 -10.88
N LYS A 210 -10.65 19.95 -10.95
CA LYS A 210 -9.96 20.27 -12.22
C LYS A 210 -9.62 19.04 -13.04
N ILE A 211 -9.20 17.93 -12.39
CA ILE A 211 -8.83 16.69 -13.09
C ILE A 211 -10.03 15.78 -13.39
N GLY A 212 -11.24 16.18 -13.02
CA GLY A 212 -12.46 15.40 -13.21
C GLY A 212 -12.47 14.07 -12.45
N LEU A 213 -11.88 14.02 -11.24
CA LEU A 213 -11.71 12.75 -10.53
C LEU A 213 -13.03 12.10 -10.16
N LYS A 214 -14.08 12.90 -9.88
CA LYS A 214 -15.45 12.41 -9.61
C LYS A 214 -15.95 11.53 -10.77
N GLN A 215 -15.81 11.99 -12.01
CA GLN A 215 -16.26 11.28 -13.21
C GLN A 215 -15.47 10.00 -13.45
N ILE A 216 -14.16 10.02 -13.18
CA ILE A 216 -13.30 8.84 -13.30
C ILE A 216 -13.69 7.81 -12.23
N TRP A 217 -13.85 8.24 -11.00
CA TRP A 217 -14.24 7.37 -9.88
C TRP A 217 -15.60 6.73 -10.07
N ALA A 218 -16.55 7.43 -10.67
CA ALA A 218 -17.90 6.92 -10.90
C ALA A 218 -17.96 5.61 -11.71
N LYS A 219 -16.87 5.21 -12.36
CA LYS A 219 -16.77 3.98 -13.16
C LYS A 219 -15.61 3.07 -12.69
N ALA A 220 -14.84 3.47 -11.69
CA ALA A 220 -13.60 2.80 -11.32
C ALA A 220 -13.81 1.71 -10.25
N LEU A 221 -12.87 0.74 -10.23
CA LEU A 221 -12.76 -0.23 -9.15
C LEU A 221 -11.90 0.29 -7.99
N SER A 222 -10.73 0.87 -8.32
CA SER A 222 -9.70 1.28 -7.35
C SER A 222 -9.63 2.80 -7.29
N ASP A 223 -9.89 3.34 -6.12
CA ASP A 223 -9.83 4.76 -5.81
C ASP A 223 -8.42 5.33 -5.99
N ASP A 224 -7.41 4.59 -5.55
CA ASP A 224 -6.01 5.00 -5.52
C ASP A 224 -5.33 4.94 -6.91
N TYR A 225 -5.52 3.86 -7.66
CA TYR A 225 -5.00 3.78 -9.03
C TYR A 225 -5.67 4.81 -9.94
N ALA A 226 -6.99 4.99 -9.82
CA ALA A 226 -7.73 5.97 -10.61
C ALA A 226 -7.29 7.41 -10.27
N MET A 227 -7.10 7.73 -8.98
CA MET A 227 -6.56 9.02 -8.54
C MET A 227 -5.12 9.22 -9.04
N THR A 228 -4.27 8.21 -8.91
CA THR A 228 -2.88 8.27 -9.39
C THR A 228 -2.81 8.55 -10.88
N TYR A 229 -3.62 7.84 -11.68
CA TYR A 229 -3.72 8.05 -13.12
C TYR A 229 -4.13 9.47 -13.45
N ALA A 230 -5.23 9.97 -12.84
CA ALA A 230 -5.75 11.30 -13.10
C ALA A 230 -4.77 12.42 -12.71
N VAL A 231 -4.18 12.34 -11.51
CA VAL A 231 -3.20 13.31 -11.00
C VAL A 231 -1.98 13.41 -11.95
N LYS A 232 -1.42 12.26 -12.34
CA LYS A 232 -0.24 12.22 -13.23
C LYS A 232 -0.56 12.67 -14.65
N LYS A 233 -1.71 12.27 -15.19
CA LYS A 233 -2.17 12.67 -16.54
C LYS A 233 -2.29 14.19 -16.68
N HIS A 234 -2.65 14.88 -15.60
CA HIS A 234 -2.79 16.35 -15.59
C HIS A 234 -1.51 17.06 -15.13
N GLY A 235 -0.37 16.37 -15.09
CA GLY A 235 0.93 16.98 -14.78
C GLY A 235 1.21 17.27 -13.32
N TYR A 236 0.31 16.92 -12.41
CA TYR A 236 0.53 17.06 -10.98
C TYR A 236 1.42 15.94 -10.43
N LYS A 237 2.10 16.25 -9.34
CA LYS A 237 2.93 15.28 -8.62
C LYS A 237 2.11 14.60 -7.52
N LEU A 238 2.18 13.28 -7.48
CA LEU A 238 1.80 12.47 -6.32
C LEU A 238 3.03 12.30 -5.42
N LEU A 239 2.89 12.56 -4.11
CA LEU A 239 4.01 12.48 -3.17
C LEU A 239 3.76 11.41 -2.10
N PHE A 240 4.72 10.52 -1.90
CA PHE A 240 4.75 9.63 -0.74
C PHE A 240 5.19 10.36 0.53
N VAL A 241 4.42 10.19 1.61
CA VAL A 241 4.67 10.79 2.92
C VAL A 241 5.03 9.69 3.93
N PRO A 242 6.31 9.43 4.19
CA PRO A 242 6.74 8.35 5.08
C PRO A 242 6.19 8.46 6.51
N ALA A 243 5.94 9.67 6.99
CA ALA A 243 5.31 9.92 8.29
C ALA A 243 3.85 9.40 8.36
N CYS A 244 3.23 9.12 7.21
CA CYS A 244 1.89 8.54 7.10
C CYS A 244 1.93 7.03 6.80
N LEU A 245 3.04 6.35 7.09
CA LEU A 245 3.07 4.89 7.21
C LEU A 245 2.25 4.48 8.43
N VAL A 246 1.26 3.62 8.22
CA VAL A 246 0.35 3.14 9.26
C VAL A 246 0.49 1.64 9.47
N SER A 247 0.20 1.16 10.66
CA SER A 247 0.15 -0.27 10.96
C SER A 247 -1.24 -0.83 10.67
N SER A 248 -1.29 -1.99 10.00
CA SER A 248 -2.49 -2.83 9.90
C SER A 248 -2.17 -4.17 10.55
N HIS A 249 -2.89 -4.53 11.60
CA HIS A 249 -2.72 -5.82 12.26
C HIS A 249 -3.33 -6.92 11.39
N LEU A 250 -2.68 -8.07 11.32
CA LEU A 250 -3.20 -9.20 10.54
C LEU A 250 -2.92 -10.55 11.19
N SER A 251 -3.90 -11.44 11.03
CA SER A 251 -3.78 -12.89 11.11
C SER A 251 -4.38 -13.44 9.84
N THR A 252 -3.72 -14.37 9.15
CA THR A 252 -4.20 -14.83 7.84
C THR A 252 -3.79 -16.27 7.54
N THR A 253 -4.54 -16.90 6.65
CA THR A 253 -4.30 -18.22 6.09
C THR A 253 -3.65 -18.14 4.72
N TRP A 254 -3.10 -19.26 4.22
CA TRP A 254 -2.53 -19.30 2.87
C TRP A 254 -3.56 -19.00 1.77
N THR A 255 -4.79 -19.46 1.91
CA THR A 255 -5.88 -19.16 0.98
C THR A 255 -6.12 -17.66 0.90
N GLU A 256 -6.23 -16.99 2.04
CA GLU A 256 -6.43 -15.54 2.10
C GLU A 256 -5.23 -14.77 1.55
N VAL A 257 -3.99 -15.22 1.80
CA VAL A 257 -2.77 -14.62 1.21
C VAL A 257 -2.84 -14.65 -0.31
N PHE A 258 -3.13 -15.82 -0.90
CA PHE A 258 -3.21 -15.95 -2.35
C PHE A 258 -4.37 -15.15 -2.95
N GLU A 259 -5.55 -15.16 -2.35
CA GLU A 259 -6.69 -14.35 -2.77
C GLU A 259 -6.38 -12.86 -2.70
N PHE A 260 -5.80 -12.40 -1.60
CA PHE A 260 -5.39 -11.00 -1.41
C PHE A 260 -4.35 -10.59 -2.44
N CYS A 261 -3.24 -11.33 -2.55
CA CYS A 261 -2.15 -11.02 -3.47
C CYS A 261 -2.63 -11.04 -4.92
N ARG A 262 -3.37 -12.10 -5.32
CA ARG A 262 -3.93 -12.21 -6.66
C ARG A 262 -4.84 -11.04 -6.99
N ARG A 263 -5.73 -10.64 -6.08
CA ARG A 263 -6.62 -9.48 -6.25
C ARG A 263 -5.82 -8.20 -6.46
N GLN A 264 -4.87 -7.89 -5.58
CA GLN A 264 -4.05 -6.68 -5.70
C GLN A 264 -3.24 -6.64 -6.99
N LEU A 265 -2.62 -7.77 -7.35
CA LEU A 265 -1.80 -7.87 -8.55
C LEU A 265 -2.63 -7.85 -9.85
N LEU A 266 -3.86 -8.38 -9.83
CA LEU A 266 -4.78 -8.32 -10.97
C LEU A 266 -5.27 -6.87 -11.17
N ILE A 267 -5.60 -6.14 -10.10
CA ILE A 267 -5.92 -4.72 -10.18
C ILE A 267 -4.72 -3.95 -10.73
N THR A 268 -3.50 -4.22 -10.23
CA THR A 268 -2.26 -3.61 -10.73
C THR A 268 -2.05 -3.89 -12.22
N ARG A 269 -2.27 -5.13 -12.67
CA ARG A 269 -2.12 -5.50 -14.10
C ARG A 269 -3.02 -4.67 -15.01
N VAL A 270 -4.27 -4.48 -14.61
CA VAL A 270 -5.24 -3.75 -15.44
C VAL A 270 -5.06 -2.23 -15.32
N SER A 271 -4.83 -1.72 -14.10
CA SER A 271 -4.79 -0.28 -13.85
C SER A 271 -3.41 0.36 -14.06
N ALA A 272 -2.33 -0.41 -13.90
CA ALA A 272 -0.96 0.04 -14.06
C ALA A 272 -0.07 -1.08 -14.66
N PRO A 273 -0.28 -1.47 -15.93
CA PRO A 273 0.38 -2.63 -16.55
C PRO A 273 1.90 -2.54 -16.50
N GLY A 274 2.48 -1.35 -16.66
CA GLY A 274 3.93 -1.15 -16.53
C GLY A 274 4.47 -1.52 -15.15
N THR A 275 3.72 -1.22 -14.09
CA THR A 275 4.08 -1.62 -12.71
C THR A 275 3.99 -3.14 -12.53
N TRP A 276 2.99 -3.78 -13.13
CA TRP A 276 2.82 -5.23 -13.09
C TRP A 276 3.96 -5.96 -13.82
N TRP A 277 4.31 -5.52 -15.05
CA TRP A 277 5.44 -6.08 -15.81
C TRP A 277 6.77 -5.89 -15.09
N PHE A 278 6.99 -4.72 -14.49
CA PHE A 278 8.17 -4.47 -13.66
C PHE A 278 8.20 -5.42 -12.45
N GLY A 279 7.06 -5.63 -11.79
CA GLY A 279 6.93 -6.57 -10.67
C GLY A 279 7.25 -8.00 -11.08
N LEU A 280 6.74 -8.46 -12.24
CA LEU A 280 7.01 -9.79 -12.79
C LEU A 280 8.51 -9.96 -13.10
N ALA A 281 9.09 -9.03 -13.86
CA ALA A 281 10.51 -9.11 -14.21
C ALA A 281 11.41 -9.08 -12.96
N SER A 282 11.10 -8.21 -12.00
CA SER A 282 11.85 -8.11 -10.74
C SER A 282 11.73 -9.37 -9.88
N SER A 283 10.54 -9.97 -9.80
CA SER A 283 10.34 -11.20 -9.02
C SER A 283 10.99 -12.42 -9.68
N LEU A 284 10.92 -12.53 -11.02
CA LEU A 284 11.64 -13.55 -11.77
C LEU A 284 13.15 -13.42 -11.59
N MET A 285 13.72 -12.21 -11.67
CA MET A 285 15.13 -11.96 -11.42
C MET A 285 15.54 -12.34 -9.98
N SER A 286 14.65 -12.14 -9.00
CA SER A 286 14.87 -12.51 -7.60
C SER A 286 14.92 -14.03 -7.38
N ILE A 287 14.42 -14.82 -8.33
CA ILE A 287 14.50 -16.30 -8.32
C ILE A 287 15.62 -16.77 -9.25
N LEU A 288 15.57 -16.39 -10.53
CA LEU A 288 16.51 -16.89 -11.54
C LEU A 288 17.94 -16.42 -11.30
N GLY A 289 18.12 -15.22 -10.72
CA GLY A 289 19.46 -14.71 -10.38
C GLY A 289 20.20 -15.65 -9.42
N PRO A 290 19.72 -15.81 -8.17
CA PRO A 290 20.42 -16.65 -7.20
C PRO A 290 20.40 -18.15 -7.54
N TRP A 291 19.24 -18.70 -7.91
CA TRP A 291 19.11 -20.14 -8.18
C TRP A 291 19.68 -20.56 -9.52
N GLY A 292 19.57 -19.73 -10.56
CA GLY A 292 20.21 -19.97 -11.85
C GLY A 292 21.73 -19.90 -11.77
N SER A 293 22.29 -18.91 -11.09
CA SER A 293 23.73 -18.81 -10.87
C SER A 293 24.27 -19.97 -10.00
N LEU A 294 23.50 -20.44 -9.01
CA LEU A 294 23.83 -21.63 -8.23
C LEU A 294 23.87 -22.89 -9.09
N GLY A 295 22.86 -23.08 -9.94
CA GLY A 295 22.83 -24.19 -10.91
C GLY A 295 24.03 -24.15 -11.85
N LEU A 296 24.38 -22.97 -12.37
CA LEU A 296 25.56 -22.79 -13.23
C LEU A 296 26.87 -23.03 -12.46
N THR A 297 26.96 -22.66 -11.17
CA THR A 297 28.09 -22.98 -10.30
C THR A 297 28.28 -24.48 -10.20
N ILE A 298 27.24 -25.23 -9.87
CA ILE A 298 27.26 -26.69 -9.73
C ILE A 298 27.67 -27.35 -11.06
N THR A 299 27.00 -26.96 -12.15
CA THR A 299 27.28 -27.51 -13.48
C THR A 299 28.72 -27.26 -13.91
N ALA A 300 29.21 -26.01 -13.74
CA ALA A 300 30.57 -25.66 -14.09
C ALA A 300 31.63 -26.42 -13.22
N ALA A 301 31.34 -26.62 -11.94
CA ALA A 301 32.25 -27.39 -11.03
C ALA A 301 32.30 -28.87 -11.42
N VAL A 302 31.14 -29.49 -11.73
CA VAL A 302 31.05 -30.91 -12.11
C VAL A 302 31.71 -31.17 -13.46
N HIS A 303 31.55 -30.28 -14.42
CA HIS A 303 32.05 -30.46 -15.78
C HIS A 303 33.43 -29.82 -16.05
N GLN A 304 34.07 -29.23 -15.03
CA GLN A 304 35.36 -28.56 -15.20
C GLN A 304 36.41 -29.45 -15.89
N ALA A 305 36.46 -30.72 -15.55
CA ALA A 305 37.40 -31.68 -16.15
C ALA A 305 37.12 -31.88 -17.66
N GLN A 306 35.84 -31.84 -18.08
CA GLN A 306 35.46 -31.99 -19.49
C GLN A 306 35.77 -30.71 -20.30
N PHE A 307 35.59 -29.51 -19.70
CA PHE A 307 35.90 -28.24 -20.37
C PHE A 307 37.39 -27.99 -20.53
N SER A 308 38.23 -28.55 -19.65
CA SER A 308 39.67 -28.45 -19.80
C SER A 308 40.21 -29.16 -21.04
N HIS A 309 39.57 -30.22 -21.51
CA HIS A 309 39.87 -30.90 -22.78
C HIS A 309 39.61 -30.05 -24.03
N TRP A 310 38.75 -29.00 -23.94
CA TRP A 310 38.43 -28.11 -25.04
C TRP A 310 39.31 -26.85 -25.08
N GLY A 311 40.40 -26.81 -24.32
CA GLY A 311 41.32 -25.66 -24.27
C GLY A 311 40.79 -24.44 -23.53
N LEU A 312 39.62 -24.51 -22.90
CA LEU A 312 39.06 -23.47 -22.04
C LEU A 312 39.61 -23.62 -20.63
N SER A 313 40.77 -23.01 -20.37
CA SER A 313 41.54 -23.18 -19.13
C SER A 313 41.04 -22.36 -17.94
N LEU A 314 40.05 -21.46 -18.13
CA LEU A 314 39.52 -20.66 -17.03
C LEU A 314 38.40 -21.38 -16.28
N PRO A 315 38.52 -21.57 -14.97
CA PRO A 315 37.45 -22.17 -14.16
C PRO A 315 36.29 -21.19 -14.07
N TRP A 316 35.15 -21.52 -14.70
CA TRP A 316 33.95 -20.68 -14.68
C TRP A 316 33.17 -20.75 -13.36
N TRP A 317 33.31 -21.82 -12.59
CA TRP A 317 32.59 -22.02 -11.34
C TRP A 317 32.85 -20.94 -10.27
N PRO A 318 34.07 -20.33 -10.11
CA PRO A 318 34.24 -19.25 -9.13
C PRO A 318 33.47 -17.98 -9.51
N ILE A 319 33.34 -17.70 -10.82
CA ILE A 319 32.56 -16.55 -11.32
C ILE A 319 31.10 -16.73 -10.97
N TRP A 320 30.53 -17.91 -11.24
CA TRP A 320 29.13 -18.19 -10.92
C TRP A 320 28.90 -18.27 -9.41
N THR A 321 29.86 -18.79 -8.63
CA THR A 321 29.82 -18.74 -7.17
C THR A 321 29.74 -17.30 -6.66
N PHE A 322 30.61 -16.42 -7.19
CA PHE A 322 30.57 -14.99 -6.87
C PHE A 322 29.21 -14.37 -7.22
N CYS A 323 28.66 -14.67 -8.39
CA CYS A 323 27.33 -14.22 -8.78
C CYS A 323 26.25 -14.71 -7.81
N THR A 324 26.30 -15.99 -7.43
CA THR A 324 25.35 -16.58 -6.46
C THR A 324 25.40 -15.84 -5.12
N VAL A 325 26.60 -15.69 -4.56
CA VAL A 325 26.79 -14.97 -3.29
C VAL A 325 26.32 -13.52 -3.41
N ALA A 326 26.65 -12.84 -4.51
CA ALA A 326 26.28 -11.45 -4.75
C ALA A 326 24.74 -11.29 -4.85
N PHE A 327 24.03 -12.22 -5.50
CA PHE A 327 22.57 -12.19 -5.59
C PHE A 327 21.92 -12.41 -4.23
N PHE A 328 22.33 -13.44 -3.48
CA PHE A 328 21.78 -13.71 -2.14
C PHE A 328 22.09 -12.57 -1.18
N ALA A 329 23.33 -12.08 -1.14
CA ALA A 329 23.75 -10.97 -0.28
C ALA A 329 22.95 -9.69 -0.60
N SER A 330 22.81 -9.35 -1.88
CA SER A 330 22.03 -8.17 -2.31
C SER A 330 20.58 -8.23 -1.84
N GLN A 331 19.91 -9.39 -1.94
CA GLN A 331 18.53 -9.55 -1.48
C GLN A 331 18.41 -9.51 0.04
N ALA A 332 19.36 -10.13 0.76
CA ALA A 332 19.43 -10.05 2.22
C ALA A 332 19.64 -8.61 2.71
N ILE A 333 20.53 -7.86 2.06
CA ILE A 333 20.75 -6.43 2.36
C ILE A 333 19.48 -5.62 2.11
N GLN A 334 18.77 -5.87 1.02
CA GLN A 334 17.48 -5.20 0.75
C GLN A 334 16.45 -5.51 1.86
N ALA A 335 16.39 -6.76 2.35
CA ALA A 335 15.55 -7.15 3.47
C ALA A 335 15.93 -6.39 4.75
N MET A 336 17.21 -6.34 5.07
CA MET A 336 17.72 -5.60 6.23
C MET A 336 17.39 -4.10 6.13
N VAL A 337 17.63 -3.49 4.97
CA VAL A 337 17.36 -2.05 4.73
C VAL A 337 15.89 -1.72 4.97
N ARG A 338 14.94 -2.48 4.39
CA ARG A 338 13.50 -2.20 4.59
C ARG A 338 13.04 -2.45 6.02
N GLN A 339 13.57 -3.47 6.69
CA GLN A 339 13.24 -3.77 8.07
C GLN A 339 13.82 -2.71 9.04
N THR A 340 15.02 -2.22 8.79
CA THR A 340 15.61 -1.11 9.57
C THR A 340 14.82 0.19 9.36
N MET A 341 14.32 0.43 8.15
CA MET A 341 13.47 1.59 7.87
C MET A 341 12.22 1.56 8.74
N ILE A 342 11.51 0.43 8.76
CA ILE A 342 10.24 0.35 9.47
C ILE A 342 10.40 0.42 10.98
N GLU A 343 11.47 -0.16 11.54
CA GLU A 343 11.80 -0.04 12.96
C GLU A 343 11.98 1.41 13.41
N GLN A 344 12.49 2.27 12.53
CA GLN A 344 12.66 3.69 12.84
C GLN A 344 11.35 4.48 12.70
N ILE A 345 10.47 4.11 11.76
CA ILE A 345 9.21 4.81 11.48
C ILE A 345 8.10 4.36 12.44
N LEU A 346 7.99 3.05 12.69
CA LEU A 346 6.99 2.45 13.59
C LEU A 346 7.63 1.88 14.87
N LYS A 347 8.45 2.69 15.55
CA LYS A 347 9.19 2.29 16.76
C LYS A 347 8.33 1.60 17.82
N GLU A 348 7.14 2.09 18.04
CA GLU A 348 6.16 1.56 18.99
C GLU A 348 5.67 0.14 18.68
N LYS A 349 5.83 -0.31 17.42
CA LYS A 349 5.47 -1.66 16.96
C LYS A 349 6.68 -2.62 16.90
N GLY A 350 7.86 -2.18 17.30
CA GLY A 350 9.11 -2.96 17.22
C GLY A 350 9.03 -4.37 17.79
N PRO A 351 8.50 -4.57 19.02
CA PRO A 351 8.34 -5.92 19.59
C PRO A 351 7.45 -6.85 18.74
N ALA A 352 6.32 -6.36 18.23
CA ALA A 352 5.40 -7.15 17.39
C ALA A 352 6.03 -7.49 16.02
N LEU A 353 6.88 -6.61 15.49
CA LEU A 353 7.54 -6.80 14.19
C LEU A 353 8.77 -7.71 14.24
N LYS A 354 9.31 -8.05 15.44
CA LYS A 354 10.57 -8.81 15.57
C LYS A 354 10.56 -10.13 14.80
N LYS A 355 9.47 -10.91 14.92
CA LYS A 355 9.35 -12.22 14.22
C LYS A 355 9.21 -12.04 12.71
N ALA A 356 8.40 -11.07 12.27
CA ALA A 356 8.23 -10.75 10.84
C ALA A 356 9.54 -10.26 10.22
N ARG A 357 10.33 -9.46 10.95
CA ARG A 357 11.67 -9.03 10.55
C ARG A 357 12.59 -10.20 10.33
N LEU A 358 12.69 -11.11 11.31
CA LEU A 358 13.54 -12.30 11.20
C LEU A 358 13.10 -13.17 10.01
N ALA A 359 11.80 -13.40 9.86
CA ALA A 359 11.25 -14.17 8.74
C ALA A 359 11.55 -13.52 7.38
N ASP A 360 11.47 -12.19 7.28
CA ASP A 360 11.78 -11.49 6.03
C ASP A 360 13.28 -11.56 5.69
N ILE A 361 14.17 -11.42 6.69
CA ILE A 361 15.62 -11.44 6.48
C ILE A 361 16.14 -12.87 6.21
N GLN A 362 15.59 -13.89 6.86
CA GLN A 362 16.07 -15.28 6.72
C GLN A 362 15.46 -15.99 5.51
N PHE A 363 14.19 -15.70 5.20
CA PHE A 363 13.42 -16.42 4.19
C PHE A 363 13.04 -15.56 2.98
N PHE A 364 13.77 -14.46 2.71
CA PHE A 364 13.50 -13.54 1.58
C PHE A 364 13.37 -14.27 0.25
N TRP A 365 14.12 -15.35 0.05
CA TRP A 365 14.11 -16.17 -1.15
C TRP A 365 12.82 -16.99 -1.29
N ILE A 366 12.25 -17.53 -0.20
CA ILE A 366 10.95 -18.25 -0.21
C ILE A 366 9.82 -17.27 -0.61
N TRP A 367 9.83 -16.09 0.01
CA TRP A 367 8.78 -15.09 -0.29
C TRP A 367 8.81 -14.60 -1.74
N SER A 368 9.95 -14.73 -2.41
CA SER A 368 10.07 -14.43 -3.85
C SER A 368 9.28 -15.44 -4.69
N PHE A 369 9.27 -16.73 -4.34
CA PHE A 369 8.44 -17.74 -5.02
C PHE A 369 6.95 -17.49 -4.80
N VAL A 370 6.54 -17.20 -3.55
CA VAL A 370 5.13 -16.90 -3.22
C VAL A 370 4.64 -15.67 -4.01
N LEU A 371 5.44 -14.61 -4.04
CA LEU A 371 5.11 -13.40 -4.80
C LEU A 371 5.05 -13.68 -6.30
N THR A 372 6.01 -14.39 -6.86
CA THR A 372 6.03 -14.72 -8.30
C THR A 372 4.83 -15.58 -8.68
N GLY A 373 4.50 -16.60 -7.89
CA GLY A 373 3.30 -17.42 -8.09
C GLY A 373 2.01 -16.59 -8.07
N SER A 374 1.92 -15.64 -7.15
CA SER A 374 0.78 -14.72 -7.06
C SER A 374 0.70 -13.77 -8.28
N ILE A 375 1.85 -13.28 -8.79
CA ILE A 375 1.90 -12.45 -10.01
C ILE A 375 1.44 -13.27 -11.21
N LEU A 376 1.96 -14.49 -11.37
CA LEU A 376 1.55 -15.40 -12.47
C LEU A 376 0.07 -15.76 -12.40
N ALA A 377 -0.47 -16.04 -11.21
CA ALA A 377 -1.90 -16.29 -11.01
C ALA A 377 -2.76 -15.07 -11.39
N SER A 378 -2.24 -13.85 -11.22
CA SER A 378 -2.92 -12.62 -11.62
C SER A 378 -2.85 -12.33 -13.13
N ALA A 379 -2.03 -13.06 -13.91
CA ALA A 379 -1.93 -12.92 -15.36
C ALA A 379 -3.23 -13.32 -16.08
N PHE A 380 -4.05 -14.14 -15.42
CA PHE A 380 -5.26 -14.70 -16.02
C PHE A 380 -6.54 -14.14 -15.40
N GLY A 381 -7.57 -13.99 -16.25
CA GLY A 381 -8.88 -13.49 -15.86
C GLY A 381 -8.93 -11.97 -15.68
N ARG A 382 -10.12 -11.46 -15.39
CA ARG A 382 -10.40 -10.04 -15.10
C ARG A 382 -11.42 -9.88 -13.97
N THR A 383 -11.81 -10.98 -13.33
CA THR A 383 -12.84 -10.96 -12.27
C THR A 383 -12.20 -11.11 -10.90
N ILE A 384 -12.69 -10.31 -9.97
CA ILE A 384 -12.32 -10.38 -8.55
C ILE A 384 -13.58 -10.44 -7.68
N CYS A 385 -13.43 -10.99 -6.47
CA CYS A 385 -14.40 -10.86 -5.39
C CYS A 385 -13.80 -9.96 -4.31
N TRP A 386 -14.54 -8.93 -3.89
CA TRP A 386 -14.10 -8.02 -2.85
C TRP A 386 -15.24 -7.67 -1.90
N ARG A 387 -15.09 -8.02 -0.62
CA ARG A 387 -16.10 -7.80 0.42
C ARG A 387 -17.51 -8.30 0.00
N GLY A 388 -17.56 -9.49 -0.62
CA GLY A 388 -18.81 -10.14 -1.05
C GLY A 388 -19.40 -9.66 -2.38
N ILE A 389 -18.75 -8.73 -3.07
CA ILE A 389 -19.20 -8.22 -4.37
C ILE A 389 -18.27 -8.71 -5.46
N ARG A 390 -18.82 -9.20 -6.58
CA ARG A 390 -18.06 -9.63 -7.76
C ARG A 390 -17.95 -8.50 -8.76
N TYR A 391 -16.72 -8.22 -9.16
CA TYR A 391 -16.37 -7.18 -10.11
C TYR A 391 -15.62 -7.76 -11.30
N ARG A 392 -15.85 -7.23 -12.50
CA ARG A 392 -15.03 -7.47 -13.69
C ARG A 392 -14.35 -6.16 -14.10
N LEU A 393 -13.01 -6.18 -14.17
CA LEU A 393 -12.22 -5.05 -14.62
C LEU A 393 -12.30 -4.95 -16.14
N GLU A 394 -12.87 -3.88 -16.65
CA GLU A 394 -13.00 -3.62 -18.09
C GLU A 394 -11.80 -2.81 -18.61
N GLY A 395 -11.28 -1.91 -17.80
CA GLY A 395 -10.16 -1.03 -18.14
C GLY A 395 -9.46 -0.46 -16.89
N PRO A 396 -8.44 0.38 -17.08
CA PRO A 396 -7.70 1.01 -15.98
C PRO A 396 -8.56 1.80 -15.00
N THR A 397 -9.66 2.37 -15.49
CA THR A 397 -10.60 3.20 -14.74
C THR A 397 -12.05 2.76 -14.91
N GLU A 398 -12.28 1.53 -15.40
CA GLU A 398 -13.61 1.02 -15.70
C GLU A 398 -13.82 -0.37 -15.11
N VAL A 399 -15.00 -0.57 -14.51
CA VAL A 399 -15.40 -1.81 -13.86
C VAL A 399 -16.88 -2.10 -14.11
N ALA A 400 -17.22 -3.37 -14.28
CA ALA A 400 -18.58 -3.87 -14.23
C ALA A 400 -18.86 -4.53 -12.88
N VAL A 401 -19.94 -4.14 -12.21
CA VAL A 401 -20.45 -4.80 -11.00
C VAL A 401 -21.30 -5.98 -11.45
N LEU A 402 -20.88 -7.21 -11.15
CA LEU A 402 -21.53 -8.42 -11.66
C LEU A 402 -22.63 -8.92 -10.72
N SER A 403 -22.35 -8.99 -9.43
CA SER A 403 -23.32 -9.46 -8.43
C SER A 403 -22.91 -9.04 -7.03
N HIS A 404 -23.91 -8.76 -6.21
CA HIS A 404 -23.75 -8.71 -4.76
C HIS A 404 -24.08 -10.10 -4.20
N ARG A 405 -23.20 -10.71 -3.40
CA ARG A 405 -23.55 -11.95 -2.67
C ARG A 405 -24.61 -11.55 -1.65
N SER A 406 -25.85 -12.03 -1.81
CA SER A 406 -26.80 -12.11 -0.70
C SER A 406 -26.14 -12.96 0.39
N LYS A 407 -26.08 -12.43 1.61
CA LYS A 407 -25.71 -13.22 2.79
C LYS A 407 -26.74 -14.27 3.07
#